data_8c3c4a8e69c580d9a873c041e9c25904
#
_entry.id   8c3c4a8e69c580d9a873c041e9c25904
#
_cell.length_a   1.000
_cell.length_b   1.000
_cell.length_c   1.000
_cell.angle_alpha   90.00
_cell.angle_beta   90.00
_cell.angle_gamma   90.00
#
_symmetry.space_group_name_H-M   'P 1'
#
loop_
_entity.id
_entity.type
_entity.pdbx_description
1 polymer ?
#
loop_
_entity_poly.entity_id
_entity_poly.type
_entity_poly.pdbx_seq_one_letter_code
_entity_poly.pdbx_strand_id
1 'polypeptide(L)'
;MKSMRKNTWLPLIGLRTFLFVTTAFTIVSCSDDKEEDGYNPNLPVRISELSPQEGGYFDKVILQGENFGNNPKKVRVFFNKKEAIVVGASGDRVLVHVPKLPGDDCKIGMLLNGNTTDTIFAEKHFAYEKNYQLIYVAGQLNSNTETFVEG
;
A
#
# COMPACT_ATOMS: atom_id res chain seq x y z
N MET A 1 52.19 75.04 -31.18
CA MET A 1 51.74 73.64 -31.28
C MET A 1 50.97 73.28 -30.00
N LYS A 2 49.70 73.03 -30.16
CA LYS A 2 48.69 72.96 -29.08
C LYS A 2 48.48 71.50 -28.64
N SER A 3 48.88 71.18 -27.39
CA SER A 3 48.65 69.90 -26.81
C SER A 3 47.21 69.84 -26.23
N MET A 4 46.39 68.97 -26.75
CA MET A 4 45.03 68.70 -26.23
C MET A 4 45.14 67.57 -25.20
N ARG A 5 44.82 67.91 -23.95
CA ARG A 5 44.54 66.88 -22.90
C ARG A 5 43.11 66.40 -23.06
N LYS A 6 42.99 65.12 -23.27
CA LYS A 6 41.65 64.46 -23.23
C LYS A 6 41.41 63.98 -21.80
N ASN A 7 40.48 64.60 -21.16
CA ASN A 7 39.91 64.09 -19.87
C ASN A 7 38.94 62.97 -20.16
N THR A 8 39.34 61.78 -19.79
CA THR A 8 38.43 60.62 -19.75
C THR A 8 37.76 60.55 -18.38
N TRP A 9 36.58 61.15 -18.28
CA TRP A 9 35.67 60.84 -17.18
C TRP A 9 34.94 59.56 -17.48
N LEU A 10 35.32 58.50 -16.79
CA LEU A 10 34.49 57.30 -16.75
C LEU A 10 33.40 57.50 -15.68
N PRO A 11 32.14 57.35 -16.01
CA PRO A 11 31.08 57.36 -15.01
C PRO A 11 31.08 56.05 -14.28
N LEU A 12 31.33 56.09 -12.98
CA LEU A 12 31.15 55.03 -11.98
C LEU A 12 29.62 54.77 -11.74
N ILE A 13 28.87 54.47 -12.78
CA ILE A 13 27.41 54.17 -12.69
C ILE A 13 27.13 52.81 -13.30
N GLY A 14 27.95 51.82 -13.00
CA GLY A 14 27.73 50.47 -13.54
C GLY A 14 27.78 49.36 -12.49
N LEU A 15 28.11 49.67 -11.23
CA LEU A 15 28.39 48.64 -10.24
C LEU A 15 27.31 48.46 -9.17
N ARG A 16 26.16 49.15 -9.30
CA ARG A 16 25.06 49.03 -8.32
C ARG A 16 23.78 48.36 -8.84
N THR A 17 23.69 48.05 -10.10
CA THR A 17 22.52 47.42 -10.72
C THR A 17 22.69 45.93 -10.99
N PHE A 18 23.88 45.34 -10.65
CA PHE A 18 24.12 43.92 -10.92
C PHE A 18 23.91 42.99 -9.70
N LEU A 19 23.45 43.56 -8.56
CA LEU A 19 23.28 42.79 -7.33
C LEU A 19 21.79 42.44 -7.01
N PHE A 20 20.86 42.63 -7.96
CA PHE A 20 19.43 42.44 -7.70
C PHE A 20 18.73 41.39 -8.60
N VAL A 21 19.46 40.60 -9.37
CA VAL A 21 18.86 39.63 -10.31
C VAL A 21 19.18 38.17 -9.98
N THR A 22 19.76 37.86 -8.82
CA THR A 22 20.09 36.44 -8.48
C THR A 22 19.28 35.86 -7.34
N THR A 23 18.08 36.33 -7.08
CA THR A 23 17.10 35.57 -6.29
C THR A 23 15.89 35.21 -7.15
N ALA A 24 16.15 34.58 -8.30
CA ALA A 24 15.16 33.73 -8.91
C ALA A 24 15.05 32.49 -8.03
N PHE A 25 14.12 32.58 -7.08
CA PHE A 25 13.63 31.45 -6.32
C PHE A 25 13.08 30.45 -7.36
N THR A 26 13.89 29.45 -7.68
CA THR A 26 13.36 28.26 -8.36
C THR A 26 12.47 27.58 -7.34
N ILE A 27 11.17 27.86 -7.43
CA ILE A 27 10.16 26.98 -6.89
C ILE A 27 10.37 25.68 -7.67
N VAL A 28 11.08 24.74 -7.04
CA VAL A 28 11.02 23.35 -7.45
C VAL A 28 9.58 22.98 -7.19
N SER A 29 8.77 23.10 -8.25
CA SER A 29 7.49 22.40 -8.31
C SER A 29 7.81 20.96 -8.01
N CYS A 30 7.34 20.46 -6.86
CA CYS A 30 7.17 19.02 -6.71
C CYS A 30 6.27 18.62 -7.88
N SER A 31 6.87 18.09 -8.94
CA SER A 31 6.15 17.29 -9.89
C SER A 31 5.51 16.20 -9.05
N ASP A 32 4.20 16.04 -9.15
CA ASP A 32 3.53 14.82 -8.77
C ASP A 32 4.33 13.70 -9.44
N ASP A 33 5.17 13.05 -8.65
CA ASP A 33 5.77 11.81 -9.03
C ASP A 33 4.57 10.90 -9.28
N LYS A 34 4.22 10.74 -10.53
CA LYS A 34 3.45 9.59 -10.96
C LYS A 34 4.35 8.44 -10.61
N GLU A 35 4.21 7.93 -9.38
CA GLU A 35 4.80 6.67 -8.99
C GLU A 35 4.40 5.70 -10.09
N GLU A 36 5.38 5.29 -10.88
CA GLU A 36 5.16 4.22 -11.83
C GLU A 36 4.69 3.05 -11.00
N ASP A 37 3.44 2.68 -11.18
CA ASP A 37 2.72 1.68 -10.38
C ASP A 37 3.42 0.30 -10.44
N GLY A 38 4.46 0.20 -11.26
CA GLY A 38 5.23 -1.03 -11.47
C GLY A 38 4.42 -2.16 -12.10
N TYR A 39 3.13 -1.94 -12.34
CA TYR A 39 2.27 -2.88 -13.04
C TYR A 39 2.44 -2.74 -14.56
N ASN A 40 2.66 -3.85 -15.25
CA ASN A 40 2.74 -3.90 -16.70
C ASN A 40 1.56 -4.70 -17.28
N PRO A 41 0.63 -4.05 -18.01
CA PRO A 41 -0.54 -4.74 -18.56
C PRO A 41 -0.21 -5.78 -19.64
N ASN A 42 1.01 -5.77 -20.18
CA ASN A 42 1.47 -6.72 -21.18
C ASN A 42 2.12 -7.98 -20.58
N LEU A 43 2.32 -8.01 -19.27
CA LEU A 43 2.90 -9.16 -18.57
C LEU A 43 1.80 -9.92 -17.81
N PRO A 44 1.91 -11.25 -17.73
CA PRO A 44 0.98 -12.03 -16.95
C PRO A 44 1.10 -11.71 -15.45
N VAL A 45 -0.01 -11.79 -14.75
CA VAL A 45 -0.06 -11.71 -13.28
C VAL A 45 -0.23 -13.12 -12.74
N ARG A 46 0.57 -13.49 -11.76
CA ARG A 46 0.53 -14.83 -11.15
C ARG A 46 0.75 -14.75 -9.65
N ILE A 47 -0.04 -15.52 -8.89
CA ILE A 47 0.14 -15.76 -7.47
C ILE A 47 0.77 -17.14 -7.33
N SER A 48 2.04 -17.21 -6.94
CA SER A 48 2.82 -18.44 -6.86
C SER A 48 2.81 -19.06 -5.46
N GLU A 49 2.77 -18.22 -4.40
CA GLU A 49 2.89 -18.69 -3.04
C GLU A 49 2.08 -17.84 -2.05
N LEU A 50 1.67 -18.48 -0.95
CA LEU A 50 1.04 -17.88 0.22
C LEU A 50 1.90 -18.18 1.45
N SER A 51 2.22 -17.16 2.23
CA SER A 51 3.02 -17.35 3.44
C SER A 51 2.48 -16.49 4.60
N PRO A 52 2.01 -17.11 5.71
CA PRO A 52 1.74 -18.54 5.89
C PRO A 52 0.57 -19.05 5.02
N GLN A 53 0.41 -20.38 4.94
CA GLN A 53 -0.72 -21.02 4.22
C GLN A 53 -1.91 -21.33 5.13
N GLU A 54 -1.77 -21.03 6.43
CA GLU A 54 -2.81 -21.22 7.44
C GLU A 54 -2.80 -20.07 8.44
N GLY A 55 -3.93 -19.79 9.08
CA GLY A 55 -4.05 -18.77 10.11
C GLY A 55 -5.49 -18.34 10.35
N GLY A 56 -5.66 -17.50 11.37
CA GLY A 56 -6.96 -17.02 11.83
C GLY A 56 -7.31 -15.59 11.37
N TYR A 57 -8.38 -15.07 11.94
CA TYR A 57 -8.82 -13.71 11.69
C TYR A 57 -7.74 -12.68 12.02
N PHE A 58 -7.52 -11.76 11.10
CA PHE A 58 -6.57 -10.65 11.19
C PHE A 58 -5.09 -11.03 11.15
N ASP A 59 -4.76 -12.30 10.95
CA ASP A 59 -3.38 -12.72 10.70
C ASP A 59 -2.86 -12.10 9.40
N LYS A 60 -1.55 -11.93 9.34
CA LYS A 60 -0.88 -11.38 8.16
C LYS A 60 -0.49 -12.49 7.21
N VAL A 61 -0.88 -12.35 5.96
CA VAL A 61 -0.50 -13.26 4.89
C VAL A 61 0.17 -12.47 3.77
N ILE A 62 1.29 -12.98 3.29
CA ILE A 62 2.01 -12.45 2.13
C ILE A 62 1.65 -13.32 0.93
N LEU A 63 1.09 -12.74 -0.09
CA LEU A 63 0.96 -13.32 -1.41
C LEU A 63 2.23 -12.99 -2.17
N GLN A 64 2.93 -14.01 -2.67
CA GLN A 64 4.09 -13.85 -3.53
C GLN A 64 3.73 -14.21 -4.97
N GLY A 65 4.33 -13.50 -5.92
CA GLY A 65 4.03 -13.73 -7.32
C GLY A 65 4.71 -12.74 -8.23
N GLU A 66 4.04 -12.33 -9.28
CA GLU A 66 4.60 -11.48 -10.32
C GLU A 66 3.59 -10.42 -10.76
N ASN A 67 4.11 -9.21 -11.04
CA ASN A 67 3.40 -8.13 -11.70
C ASN A 67 2.16 -7.60 -10.97
N PHE A 68 2.23 -7.49 -9.63
CA PHE A 68 1.12 -6.98 -8.81
C PHE A 68 1.00 -5.45 -8.81
N GLY A 69 2.10 -4.73 -9.17
CA GLY A 69 2.23 -3.30 -8.99
C GLY A 69 2.59 -2.91 -7.56
N ASN A 70 2.82 -1.60 -7.37
CA ASN A 70 3.30 -1.06 -6.09
C ASN A 70 2.22 -0.29 -5.33
N ASN A 71 1.03 -0.14 -5.91
CA ASN A 71 -0.05 0.63 -5.30
C ASN A 71 -1.09 -0.28 -4.63
N PRO A 72 -1.13 -0.37 -3.29
CA PRO A 72 -2.06 -1.25 -2.58
C PRO A 72 -3.53 -0.87 -2.80
N LYS A 73 -3.84 0.38 -3.16
CA LYS A 73 -5.21 0.83 -3.45
C LYS A 73 -5.77 0.27 -4.76
N LYS A 74 -4.89 -0.22 -5.62
CA LYS A 74 -5.27 -0.83 -6.90
C LYS A 74 -5.32 -2.36 -6.83
N VAL A 75 -5.05 -2.95 -5.68
CA VAL A 75 -5.06 -4.38 -5.42
C VAL A 75 -6.22 -4.72 -4.50
N ARG A 76 -7.04 -5.70 -4.89
CA ARG A 76 -8.10 -6.26 -4.04
C ARG A 76 -7.88 -7.76 -3.93
N VAL A 77 -7.91 -8.28 -2.71
CA VAL A 77 -7.69 -9.70 -2.44
C VAL A 77 -8.90 -10.29 -1.74
N PHE A 78 -9.27 -11.50 -2.12
CA PHE A 78 -10.43 -12.21 -1.60
C PHE A 78 -10.02 -13.58 -1.08
N PHE A 79 -10.51 -13.92 0.09
CA PHE A 79 -10.53 -15.27 0.65
C PHE A 79 -11.93 -15.83 0.43
N ASN A 80 -12.10 -16.70 -0.57
CA ASN A 80 -13.38 -17.08 -1.11
C ASN A 80 -14.20 -15.83 -1.55
N LYS A 81 -15.29 -15.53 -0.86
CA LYS A 81 -16.15 -14.35 -1.12
C LYS A 81 -15.88 -13.17 -0.19
N LYS A 82 -14.93 -13.29 0.76
CA LYS A 82 -14.63 -12.26 1.74
C LYS A 82 -13.41 -11.45 1.30
N GLU A 83 -13.60 -10.14 1.18
CA GLU A 83 -12.51 -9.23 0.86
C GLU A 83 -11.56 -9.06 2.05
N ALA A 84 -10.27 -9.15 1.79
CA ALA A 84 -9.20 -8.94 2.74
C ALA A 84 -8.76 -7.48 2.76
N ILE A 85 -8.19 -7.04 3.88
CA ILE A 85 -7.57 -5.71 3.97
C ILE A 85 -6.17 -5.80 3.38
N VAL A 86 -5.93 -5.10 2.27
CA VAL A 86 -4.59 -4.98 1.67
C VAL A 86 -3.82 -3.91 2.44
N VAL A 87 -2.69 -4.31 3.03
CA VAL A 87 -1.81 -3.45 3.83
C VAL A 87 -0.72 -2.82 2.98
N GLY A 88 -0.19 -3.58 2.01
CA GLY A 88 0.87 -3.12 1.14
C GLY A 88 0.98 -3.96 -0.12
N ALA A 89 1.56 -3.37 -1.16
CA ALA A 89 1.87 -4.02 -2.41
C ALA A 89 3.26 -3.57 -2.89
N SER A 90 4.00 -4.50 -3.49
CA SER A 90 5.36 -4.29 -3.99
C SER A 90 5.59 -5.28 -5.12
N GLY A 91 5.43 -4.89 -6.36
CA GLY A 91 5.66 -5.65 -7.57
C GLY A 91 5.43 -7.17 -7.55
N ASP A 92 6.12 -7.85 -6.64
CA ASP A 92 6.13 -9.31 -6.46
C ASP A 92 5.42 -9.79 -5.17
N ARG A 93 4.96 -8.88 -4.30
CA ARG A 93 4.37 -9.22 -3.00
C ARG A 93 3.18 -8.35 -2.66
N VAL A 94 2.17 -8.97 -2.06
CA VAL A 94 1.03 -8.27 -1.46
C VAL A 94 0.83 -8.77 -0.04
N LEU A 95 0.82 -7.84 0.91
CA LEU A 95 0.55 -8.11 2.33
C LEU A 95 -0.92 -7.83 2.62
N VAL A 96 -1.60 -8.81 3.19
CA VAL A 96 -3.01 -8.70 3.55
C VAL A 96 -3.28 -9.17 4.98
N HIS A 97 -4.40 -8.72 5.55
CA HIS A 97 -4.99 -9.32 6.74
C HIS A 97 -6.12 -10.27 6.37
N VAL A 98 -6.11 -11.46 6.98
CA VAL A 98 -7.14 -12.48 6.79
C VAL A 98 -8.50 -11.94 7.25
N PRO A 99 -9.55 -12.01 6.43
CA PRO A 99 -10.89 -11.56 6.80
C PRO A 99 -11.56 -12.50 7.80
N LYS A 100 -12.62 -12.02 8.45
CA LYS A 100 -13.36 -12.79 9.43
C LYS A 100 -14.23 -13.86 8.75
N LEU A 101 -14.07 -15.12 9.16
CA LEU A 101 -14.88 -16.27 8.73
C LEU A 101 -15.04 -16.40 7.19
N PRO A 102 -13.95 -16.53 6.44
CA PRO A 102 -14.00 -16.66 4.99
C PRO A 102 -14.41 -18.09 4.53
N GLY A 103 -14.39 -19.05 5.43
CA GLY A 103 -14.54 -20.49 5.21
C GLY A 103 -13.29 -21.23 5.71
N ASP A 104 -13.37 -22.54 5.88
CA ASP A 104 -12.27 -23.34 6.44
C ASP A 104 -11.15 -23.56 5.41
N ASP A 105 -11.52 -23.79 4.16
CA ASP A 105 -10.63 -23.87 3.00
C ASP A 105 -10.90 -22.70 2.05
N CYS A 106 -9.92 -21.79 1.91
CA CYS A 106 -10.11 -20.56 1.18
C CYS A 106 -9.36 -20.57 -0.14
N LYS A 107 -10.08 -20.43 -1.23
CA LYS A 107 -9.53 -20.07 -2.53
C LYS A 107 -9.18 -18.58 -2.52
N ILE A 108 -7.93 -18.25 -2.83
CA ILE A 108 -7.48 -16.87 -2.86
C ILE A 108 -7.61 -16.32 -4.26
N GLY A 109 -8.33 -15.20 -4.39
CA GLY A 109 -8.50 -14.46 -5.63
C GLY A 109 -7.95 -13.04 -5.50
N MET A 110 -7.42 -12.49 -6.58
CA MET A 110 -6.91 -11.12 -6.67
C MET A 110 -7.50 -10.41 -7.87
N LEU A 111 -7.88 -9.15 -7.69
CA LEU A 111 -8.23 -8.20 -8.75
C LEU A 111 -7.25 -7.03 -8.73
N LEU A 112 -6.84 -6.57 -9.89
CA LEU A 112 -5.88 -5.48 -10.06
C LEU A 112 -6.46 -4.34 -10.88
N ASN A 113 -6.00 -3.12 -10.60
CA ASN A 113 -6.27 -1.92 -11.40
C ASN A 113 -7.75 -1.61 -11.68
N GLY A 114 -8.63 -1.94 -10.73
CA GLY A 114 -10.08 -1.72 -10.89
C GLY A 114 -10.75 -2.69 -11.83
N ASN A 115 -10.03 -3.72 -12.35
CA ASN A 115 -10.65 -4.82 -13.07
C ASN A 115 -11.61 -5.56 -12.12
N THR A 116 -12.84 -5.78 -12.55
CA THR A 116 -13.87 -6.47 -11.76
C THR A 116 -14.23 -7.84 -12.32
N THR A 117 -13.68 -8.21 -13.46
CA THR A 117 -14.06 -9.43 -14.20
C THR A 117 -12.98 -10.50 -14.17
N ASP A 118 -11.71 -10.12 -14.30
CA ASP A 118 -10.62 -11.09 -14.44
C ASP A 118 -9.94 -11.34 -13.10
N THR A 119 -10.52 -12.26 -12.32
CA THR A 119 -9.95 -12.66 -11.04
C THR A 119 -8.80 -13.64 -11.25
N ILE A 120 -7.64 -13.29 -10.74
CA ILE A 120 -6.44 -14.13 -10.73
C ILE A 120 -6.50 -14.99 -9.48
N PHE A 121 -6.41 -16.30 -9.63
CA PHE A 121 -6.48 -17.22 -8.50
C PHE A 121 -5.10 -17.77 -8.15
N ALA A 122 -4.84 -17.91 -6.85
CA ALA A 122 -3.68 -18.65 -6.36
C ALA A 122 -3.84 -20.15 -6.66
N GLU A 123 -2.71 -20.82 -6.89
CA GLU A 123 -2.68 -22.27 -7.09
C GLU A 123 -2.95 -23.02 -5.77
N LYS A 124 -2.51 -22.43 -4.65
CA LYS A 124 -2.68 -23.00 -3.31
C LYS A 124 -3.86 -22.35 -2.59
N HIS A 125 -4.51 -23.14 -1.77
CA HIS A 125 -5.56 -22.68 -0.87
C HIS A 125 -4.97 -22.25 0.47
N PHE A 126 -5.74 -21.45 1.21
CA PHE A 126 -5.40 -21.01 2.55
C PHE A 126 -6.32 -21.71 3.56
N ALA A 127 -5.75 -22.36 4.56
CA ALA A 127 -6.49 -23.01 5.64
C ALA A 127 -6.85 -21.98 6.72
N TYR A 128 -8.13 -21.73 6.93
CA TYR A 128 -8.57 -20.79 7.94
C TYR A 128 -8.77 -21.46 9.29
N GLU A 129 -8.06 -20.98 10.31
CA GLU A 129 -8.18 -21.44 11.68
C GLU A 129 -9.18 -20.61 12.47
N LYS A 130 -10.15 -21.27 13.10
CA LYS A 130 -11.12 -20.65 13.98
C LYS A 130 -10.59 -20.59 15.40
N ASN A 131 -10.10 -19.44 15.81
CA ASN A 131 -9.74 -19.21 17.21
C ASN A 131 -10.98 -18.84 18.01
N TYR A 132 -11.51 -19.81 18.79
CA TYR A 132 -12.60 -19.56 19.73
C TYR A 132 -12.01 -19.03 21.03
N GLN A 133 -12.23 -17.76 21.36
CA GLN A 133 -11.99 -17.24 22.69
C GLN A 133 -13.25 -17.48 23.52
N LEU A 134 -13.14 -18.33 24.53
CA LEU A 134 -14.17 -18.46 25.55
C LEU A 134 -14.08 -17.23 26.46
N ILE A 135 -14.97 -16.26 26.24
CA ILE A 135 -15.15 -15.15 27.16
C ILE A 135 -16.06 -15.68 28.27
N TYR A 136 -15.48 -15.93 29.45
CA TYR A 136 -16.29 -16.09 30.65
C TYR A 136 -16.95 -14.77 30.98
N VAL A 137 -18.20 -14.61 30.59
CA VAL A 137 -19.03 -13.58 31.20
C VAL A 137 -19.31 -14.10 32.62
N ALA A 138 -18.58 -13.56 33.59
CA ALA A 138 -18.78 -13.87 35.01
C ALA A 138 -20.19 -13.43 35.41
N GLY A 139 -21.15 -14.34 35.25
CA GLY A 139 -22.42 -14.24 35.96
C GLY A 139 -22.14 -14.45 37.43
N GLN A 140 -22.67 -13.59 38.29
CA GLN A 140 -22.66 -13.80 39.74
C GLN A 140 -23.33 -15.16 40.00
N LEU A 141 -22.52 -16.16 40.37
CA LEU A 141 -23.06 -17.38 40.94
C LEU A 141 -23.66 -17.02 42.28
N ASN A 142 -24.97 -16.78 42.33
CA ASN A 142 -25.71 -16.84 43.56
C ASN A 142 -25.58 -18.27 44.10
N SER A 143 -24.92 -18.43 45.21
CA SER A 143 -24.49 -19.66 45.85
C SER A 143 -25.62 -20.54 46.39
N ASN A 144 -26.86 -20.38 45.92
CA ASN A 144 -28.01 -21.11 46.48
C ASN A 144 -28.88 -21.89 45.50
N THR A 145 -28.45 -22.10 44.25
CA THR A 145 -29.17 -23.03 43.37
C THR A 145 -28.20 -23.74 42.43
N GLU A 146 -27.91 -25.00 42.74
CA GLU A 146 -27.32 -25.95 41.80
C GLU A 146 -28.33 -26.25 40.70
N THR A 147 -28.31 -25.49 39.65
CA THR A 147 -28.97 -25.87 38.37
C THR A 147 -27.99 -25.61 37.27
N PHE A 148 -27.39 -26.69 36.79
CA PHE A 148 -26.72 -26.69 35.52
C PHE A 148 -27.78 -26.49 34.45
N VAL A 149 -27.73 -25.36 33.74
CA VAL A 149 -28.47 -25.18 32.50
C VAL A 149 -27.50 -25.44 31.38
N GLU A 150 -27.61 -26.62 30.77
CA GLU A 150 -27.00 -26.89 29.47
C GLU A 150 -27.77 -26.09 28.41
N GLY A 151 -27.04 -25.19 27.70
CA GLY A 151 -27.55 -24.41 26.60
C GLY A 151 -26.83 -24.73 25.30
#